data_513ab2b71dec74d2ed03d7472db9aad4
#
_entry.id   513ab2b71dec74d2ed03d7472db9aad4
#
_cell.length_a   1.000
_cell.length_b   1.000
_cell.length_c   1.000
_cell.angle_alpha   90.00
_cell.angle_beta   90.00
_cell.angle_gamma   90.00
#
_symmetry.space_group_name_H-M   'P 1'
#
loop_
_entity.id
_entity.type
_entity.pdbx_description
1 polymer ?
#
loop_
_entity_poly.entity_id
_entity_poly.type
_entity_poly.pdbx_seq_one_letter_code
_entity_poly.pdbx_strand_id
1 'polypeptide(L)'
;MILSIQNVVKRYDKYTAVDHVSFDVHKGSVFGLLGPNGAGKTSLIRMITTITGPDEGQIFLDGEKLNANSPEHIGYMPEERGLYKKMKVGEHLLYLAQLKGLSEANARKEIAHWFEKFEIQDWASKKIEDLSKGMQQKIQFIATVIHKPKLLILDEPFTGLDPINTTLIKDEIAQLNQSGISIIFSTHRMEQVEEMCDHIVLINRGRNVLYGEVQSIKNEYKQNLYRVETQTDLPADFSTHFEIKNLESKAATIQLADESQSNQVLQYLLQQGLRIVCFEEILPTFNEIFIRTVGETGV
;
A
#
# COMPACT_ATOMS: atom_id res chain seq x y z
N MET A 1 11.25 15.30 3.08
CA MET A 1 11.20 13.88 2.68
C MET A 1 11.69 13.02 3.81
N ILE A 2 11.08 11.81 4.00
CA ILE A 2 11.62 10.82 4.92
C ILE A 2 12.57 9.87 4.20
N LEU A 3 12.29 9.51 2.96
CA LEU A 3 13.12 8.67 2.12
C LEU A 3 13.30 9.35 0.76
N SER A 4 14.52 9.33 0.23
CA SER A 4 14.82 9.78 -1.14
C SER A 4 15.69 8.72 -1.81
N ILE A 5 15.23 8.20 -2.93
CA ILE A 5 15.91 7.21 -3.76
C ILE A 5 16.31 7.90 -5.05
N GLN A 6 17.61 7.90 -5.36
CA GLN A 6 18.18 8.68 -6.45
C GLN A 6 18.97 7.78 -7.40
N ASN A 7 18.35 7.48 -8.53
CA ASN A 7 18.96 6.78 -9.66
C ASN A 7 19.62 5.45 -9.28
N VAL A 8 18.94 4.65 -8.41
CA VAL A 8 19.52 3.43 -7.88
C VAL A 8 19.47 2.29 -8.88
N VAL A 9 20.55 1.50 -8.91
CA VAL A 9 20.69 0.30 -9.71
C VAL A 9 21.09 -0.86 -8.81
N LYS A 10 20.50 -2.05 -9.06
CA LYS A 10 20.90 -3.29 -8.42
C LYS A 10 20.96 -4.43 -9.43
N ARG A 11 22.14 -5.06 -9.51
CA ARG A 11 22.40 -6.19 -10.40
C ARG A 11 22.68 -7.45 -9.58
N TYR A 12 22.19 -8.57 -10.06
CA TYR A 12 22.52 -9.91 -9.55
C TYR A 12 23.00 -10.75 -10.75
N ASP A 13 24.28 -11.08 -10.79
CA ASP A 13 24.92 -11.77 -11.92
C ASP A 13 24.59 -11.10 -13.27
N LYS A 14 23.71 -11.75 -14.07
CA LYS A 14 23.29 -11.26 -15.40
C LYS A 14 21.95 -10.51 -15.39
N TYR A 15 21.31 -10.37 -14.24
CA TYR A 15 19.97 -9.79 -14.13
C TYR A 15 20.02 -8.45 -13.40
N THR A 16 19.46 -7.41 -14.00
CA THR A 16 19.26 -6.10 -13.37
C THR A 16 17.89 -6.09 -12.69
N ALA A 17 17.89 -6.22 -11.36
CA ALA A 17 16.67 -6.27 -10.57
C ALA A 17 16.05 -4.89 -10.32
N VAL A 18 16.89 -3.85 -10.24
CA VAL A 18 16.48 -2.44 -10.11
C VAL A 18 17.33 -1.64 -11.10
N ASP A 19 16.70 -0.85 -11.93
CA ASP A 19 17.30 -0.16 -13.07
C ASP A 19 16.92 1.33 -13.06
N HIS A 20 17.82 2.16 -12.53
CA HIS A 20 17.72 3.63 -12.45
C HIS A 20 16.42 4.14 -11.77
N VAL A 21 16.02 3.48 -10.69
CA VAL A 21 14.81 3.85 -9.93
C VAL A 21 15.05 5.10 -9.10
N SER A 22 14.11 6.06 -9.18
CA SER A 22 14.12 7.31 -8.41
C SER A 22 12.72 7.65 -7.93
N PHE A 23 12.55 7.94 -6.65
CA PHE A 23 11.34 8.51 -6.06
C PHE A 23 11.59 9.02 -4.64
N ASP A 24 10.66 9.83 -4.16
CA ASP A 24 10.68 10.41 -2.84
C ASP A 24 9.46 9.98 -2.02
N VAL A 25 9.63 9.77 -0.72
CA VAL A 25 8.55 9.52 0.23
C VAL A 25 8.44 10.68 1.20
N HIS A 26 7.26 11.26 1.33
CA HIS A 26 7.01 12.37 2.24
C HIS A 26 6.95 11.91 3.70
N LYS A 27 7.35 12.78 4.64
CA LYS A 27 7.17 12.50 6.07
C LYS A 27 5.70 12.38 6.42
N GLY A 28 5.33 11.36 7.21
CA GLY A 28 3.96 11.14 7.66
C GLY A 28 2.99 10.70 6.59
N SER A 29 3.44 10.31 5.39
CA SER A 29 2.57 9.75 4.34
C SER A 29 2.54 8.23 4.35
N VAL A 30 1.47 7.68 3.80
CA VAL A 30 1.38 6.26 3.41
C VAL A 30 1.70 6.15 1.93
N PHE A 31 2.79 5.49 1.60
CA PHE A 31 3.34 5.39 0.26
C PHE A 31 3.26 3.97 -0.28
N GLY A 32 2.64 3.76 -1.43
CA GLY A 32 2.50 2.46 -2.08
C GLY A 32 3.70 2.12 -2.97
N LEU A 33 4.35 1.00 -2.71
CA LEU A 33 5.36 0.40 -3.59
C LEU A 33 4.73 -0.78 -4.34
N LEU A 34 4.35 -0.53 -5.58
CA LEU A 34 3.55 -1.43 -6.40
C LEU A 34 4.35 -2.15 -7.47
N GLY A 35 3.82 -3.25 -7.94
CA GLY A 35 4.34 -3.98 -9.11
C GLY A 35 4.10 -5.48 -9.00
N PRO A 36 4.18 -6.19 -10.11
CA PRO A 36 4.03 -7.65 -10.14
C PRO A 36 5.15 -8.36 -9.38
N ASN A 37 4.99 -9.66 -9.16
CA ASN A 37 6.05 -10.49 -8.61
C ASN A 37 7.27 -10.46 -9.54
N GLY A 38 8.47 -10.32 -8.96
CA GLY A 38 9.71 -10.18 -9.73
C GLY A 38 9.96 -8.78 -10.30
N ALA A 39 9.11 -7.79 -10.04
CA ALA A 39 9.31 -6.42 -10.55
C ALA A 39 10.53 -5.68 -9.98
N GLY A 40 11.12 -6.16 -8.87
CA GLY A 40 12.26 -5.52 -8.21
C GLY A 40 11.95 -4.95 -6.82
N LYS A 41 10.69 -4.99 -6.36
CA LYS A 41 10.25 -4.41 -5.07
C LYS A 41 11.09 -4.91 -3.88
N THR A 42 11.22 -6.21 -3.72
CA THR A 42 12.00 -6.81 -2.62
C THR A 42 13.48 -6.42 -2.68
N SER A 43 14.08 -6.31 -3.87
CA SER A 43 15.46 -5.84 -4.03
C SER A 43 15.60 -4.38 -3.60
N LEU A 44 14.62 -3.54 -3.93
CA LEU A 44 14.56 -2.14 -3.52
C LEU A 44 14.40 -2.02 -1.99
N ILE A 45 13.48 -2.79 -1.39
CA ILE A 45 13.29 -2.83 0.06
C ILE A 45 14.58 -3.28 0.76
N ARG A 46 15.28 -4.29 0.25
CA ARG A 46 16.56 -4.74 0.81
C ARG A 46 17.66 -3.68 0.75
N MET A 47 17.65 -2.81 -0.26
CA MET A 47 18.56 -1.66 -0.32
C MET A 47 18.18 -0.58 0.70
N ILE A 48 16.90 -0.25 0.84
CA ILE A 48 16.40 0.73 1.82
C ILE A 48 16.70 0.26 3.25
N THR A 49 16.54 -1.02 3.53
CA THR A 49 16.81 -1.63 4.85
C THR A 49 18.30 -1.96 5.10
N THR A 50 19.19 -1.58 4.18
CA THR A 50 20.62 -1.82 4.23
C THR A 50 21.06 -3.29 4.28
N ILE A 51 20.15 -4.24 3.94
CA ILE A 51 20.48 -5.66 3.80
C ILE A 51 21.43 -5.86 2.61
N THR A 52 21.25 -5.07 1.54
CA THR A 52 22.17 -4.99 0.41
C THR A 52 22.40 -3.52 0.05
N GLY A 53 23.58 -3.19 -0.50
CA GLY A 53 23.83 -1.85 -1.05
C GLY A 53 23.38 -1.74 -2.51
N PRO A 54 23.05 -0.53 -3.00
CA PRO A 54 22.92 -0.27 -4.43
C PRO A 54 24.28 -0.40 -5.13
N ASP A 55 24.29 -0.81 -6.39
CA ASP A 55 25.50 -0.85 -7.21
C ASP A 55 25.80 0.53 -7.81
N GLU A 56 24.73 1.31 -8.09
CA GLU A 56 24.79 2.71 -8.51
C GLU A 56 23.67 3.52 -7.83
N GLY A 57 23.82 4.83 -7.82
CA GLY A 57 22.87 5.75 -7.19
C GLY A 57 23.02 5.85 -5.68
N GLN A 58 22.08 6.51 -5.02
CA GLN A 58 22.13 6.79 -3.57
C GLN A 58 20.73 6.74 -2.96
N ILE A 59 20.68 6.41 -1.67
CA ILE A 59 19.45 6.40 -0.87
C ILE A 59 19.69 7.24 0.39
N PHE A 60 18.74 8.11 0.70
CA PHE A 60 18.79 8.99 1.87
C PHE A 60 17.57 8.71 2.77
N LEU A 61 17.80 8.64 4.07
CA LEU A 61 16.77 8.56 5.11
C LEU A 61 16.85 9.82 5.96
N ASP A 62 15.72 10.54 6.05
CA ASP A 62 15.62 11.79 6.83
C ASP A 62 16.70 12.84 6.48
N GLY A 63 17.10 12.89 5.20
CA GLY A 63 18.13 13.79 4.67
C GLY A 63 19.58 13.27 4.78
N GLU A 64 19.81 12.16 5.50
CA GLU A 64 21.14 11.55 5.63
C GLU A 64 21.28 10.33 4.72
N LYS A 65 22.46 10.17 4.10
CA LYS A 65 22.76 8.98 3.31
C LYS A 65 22.68 7.72 4.19
N LEU A 66 22.06 6.66 3.68
CA LEU A 66 21.97 5.39 4.41
C LEU A 66 23.33 4.90 4.88
N ASN A 67 23.38 4.47 6.13
CA ASN A 67 24.56 3.96 6.81
C ASN A 67 24.21 2.79 7.74
N ALA A 68 25.20 2.26 8.48
CA ALA A 68 25.02 1.10 9.35
C ALA A 68 24.00 1.32 10.49
N ASN A 69 23.74 2.55 10.90
CA ASN A 69 22.81 2.89 11.98
C ASN A 69 21.36 3.14 11.45
N SER A 70 21.20 3.33 10.14
CA SER A 70 19.89 3.59 9.53
C SER A 70 18.83 2.54 9.87
N PRO A 71 19.12 1.22 10.01
CA PRO A 71 18.17 0.21 10.40
C PRO A 71 17.51 0.41 11.76
N GLU A 72 18.12 1.17 12.69
CA GLU A 72 17.53 1.50 13.99
C GLU A 72 16.29 2.40 13.84
N HIS A 73 16.20 3.16 12.75
CA HIS A 73 15.09 4.05 12.43
C HIS A 73 14.07 3.46 11.45
N ILE A 74 14.31 2.23 10.99
CA ILE A 74 13.46 1.54 10.02
C ILE A 74 12.84 0.30 10.66
N GLY A 75 11.51 0.21 10.64
CA GLY A 75 10.77 -1.02 10.88
C GLY A 75 10.55 -1.74 9.56
N TYR A 76 10.94 -3.00 9.45
CA TYR A 76 10.70 -3.80 8.26
C TYR A 76 9.97 -5.09 8.59
N MET A 77 8.80 -5.26 8.03
CA MET A 77 7.99 -6.45 8.09
C MET A 77 8.06 -7.17 6.74
N PRO A 78 8.87 -8.23 6.60
CA PRO A 78 8.95 -8.99 5.36
C PRO A 78 7.71 -9.88 5.17
N GLU A 79 7.43 -10.23 3.90
CA GLU A 79 6.37 -11.18 3.54
C GLU A 79 6.59 -12.55 4.20
N GLU A 80 7.84 -13.04 4.19
CA GLU A 80 8.20 -14.27 4.90
C GLU A 80 8.43 -13.98 6.39
N ARG A 81 7.84 -14.82 7.26
CA ARG A 81 7.94 -14.65 8.71
C ARG A 81 9.33 -14.98 9.22
N GLY A 82 10.13 -13.96 9.50
CA GLY A 82 11.46 -14.07 10.11
C GLY A 82 11.44 -14.35 11.63
N LEU A 83 10.48 -15.13 12.12
CA LEU A 83 10.31 -15.40 13.56
C LEU A 83 11.15 -16.59 14.02
N TYR A 84 11.80 -16.47 15.17
CA TYR A 84 12.56 -17.56 15.82
C TYR A 84 11.60 -18.57 16.48
N LYS A 85 11.19 -19.58 15.73
CA LYS A 85 10.11 -20.53 16.08
C LYS A 85 10.20 -21.15 17.47
N LYS A 86 11.41 -21.47 17.95
CA LYS A 86 11.65 -22.12 19.24
C LYS A 86 11.68 -21.16 20.44
N MET A 87 11.74 -19.85 20.20
CA MET A 87 11.71 -18.85 21.28
C MET A 87 10.29 -18.65 21.78
N LYS A 88 10.17 -18.26 23.07
CA LYS A 88 8.92 -17.74 23.61
C LYS A 88 8.65 -16.35 23.05
N VAL A 89 7.37 -16.00 22.92
CA VAL A 89 6.94 -14.71 22.34
C VAL A 89 7.57 -13.52 23.06
N GLY A 90 7.51 -13.49 24.41
CA GLY A 90 8.08 -12.40 25.20
C GLY A 90 9.60 -12.28 25.06
N GLU A 91 10.31 -13.41 25.03
CA GLU A 91 11.77 -13.44 24.83
C GLU A 91 12.16 -12.96 23.43
N HIS A 92 11.41 -13.40 22.40
CA HIS A 92 11.62 -13.01 21.01
C HIS A 92 11.44 -11.51 20.81
N LEU A 93 10.35 -10.94 21.32
CA LEU A 93 10.08 -9.50 21.22
C LEU A 93 11.13 -8.67 21.98
N LEU A 94 11.53 -9.12 23.17
CA LEU A 94 12.59 -8.47 23.95
C LEU A 94 13.91 -8.46 23.18
N TYR A 95 14.29 -9.61 22.63
CA TYR A 95 15.52 -9.74 21.84
C TYR A 95 15.53 -8.80 20.62
N LEU A 96 14.44 -8.78 19.84
CA LEU A 96 14.36 -7.91 18.66
C LEU A 96 14.32 -6.42 19.04
N ALA A 97 13.62 -6.05 20.10
CA ALA A 97 13.59 -4.68 20.59
C ALA A 97 14.97 -4.19 21.02
N GLN A 98 15.76 -5.03 21.70
CA GLN A 98 17.14 -4.72 22.09
C GLN A 98 18.07 -4.61 20.88
N LEU A 99 17.93 -5.46 19.87
CA LEU A 99 18.67 -5.35 18.62
C LEU A 99 18.39 -4.02 17.88
N LYS A 100 17.22 -3.42 18.11
CA LYS A 100 16.83 -2.09 17.58
C LYS A 100 17.19 -0.95 18.55
N GLY A 101 18.03 -1.18 19.54
CA GLY A 101 18.60 -0.16 20.42
C GLY A 101 17.76 0.16 21.67
N LEU A 102 16.64 -0.54 21.95
CA LEU A 102 15.90 -0.30 23.18
C LEU A 102 16.64 -0.90 24.39
N SER A 103 16.65 -0.16 25.50
CA SER A 103 17.03 -0.73 26.78
C SER A 103 16.02 -1.81 27.19
N GLU A 104 16.44 -2.79 28.00
CA GLU A 104 15.56 -3.86 28.47
C GLU A 104 14.30 -3.32 29.17
N ALA A 105 14.45 -2.28 30.01
CA ALA A 105 13.34 -1.64 30.71
C ALA A 105 12.31 -1.04 29.74
N ASN A 106 12.78 -0.30 28.72
CA ASN A 106 11.91 0.28 27.69
C ASN A 106 11.27 -0.80 26.81
N ALA A 107 12.03 -1.82 26.42
CA ALA A 107 11.50 -2.94 25.64
C ALA A 107 10.38 -3.67 26.37
N ARG A 108 10.55 -3.97 27.67
CA ARG A 108 9.51 -4.61 28.50
C ARG A 108 8.25 -3.73 28.62
N LYS A 109 8.40 -2.43 28.74
CA LYS A 109 7.28 -1.47 28.78
C LYS A 109 6.50 -1.49 27.46
N GLU A 110 7.19 -1.42 26.33
CA GLU A 110 6.54 -1.44 25.01
C GLU A 110 5.89 -2.80 24.72
N ILE A 111 6.53 -3.92 25.12
CA ILE A 111 5.93 -5.26 24.99
C ILE A 111 4.62 -5.35 25.80
N ALA A 112 4.61 -4.86 27.04
CA ALA A 112 3.40 -4.86 27.87
C ALA A 112 2.29 -4.02 27.23
N HIS A 113 2.62 -2.84 26.70
CA HIS A 113 1.68 -1.98 26.00
C HIS A 113 1.06 -2.69 24.79
N TRP A 114 1.86 -3.32 23.93
CA TRP A 114 1.36 -4.03 22.74
C TRP A 114 0.56 -5.27 23.10
N PHE A 115 0.94 -5.98 24.19
CA PHE A 115 0.19 -7.14 24.67
C PHE A 115 -1.19 -6.73 25.18
N GLU A 116 -1.30 -5.63 25.93
CA GLU A 116 -2.56 -5.07 26.36
C GLU A 116 -3.42 -4.64 25.18
N LYS A 117 -2.84 -3.89 24.24
CA LYS A 117 -3.52 -3.35 23.05
C LYS A 117 -4.10 -4.44 22.13
N PHE A 118 -3.42 -5.57 21.99
CA PHE A 118 -3.86 -6.70 21.16
C PHE A 118 -4.56 -7.79 21.95
N GLU A 119 -4.75 -7.61 23.26
CA GLU A 119 -5.38 -8.59 24.17
C GLU A 119 -4.70 -9.97 24.12
N ILE A 120 -3.35 -9.99 24.18
CA ILE A 120 -2.51 -11.19 24.02
C ILE A 120 -1.54 -11.43 25.17
N GLN A 121 -1.86 -10.98 26.40
CA GLN A 121 -0.98 -11.08 27.56
C GLN A 121 -0.57 -12.52 27.86
N ASP A 122 -1.48 -13.46 27.66
CA ASP A 122 -1.28 -14.90 27.87
C ASP A 122 -0.38 -15.56 26.81
N TRP A 123 0.03 -14.83 25.75
CA TRP A 123 0.94 -15.38 24.74
C TRP A 123 2.41 -15.26 25.11
N ALA A 124 2.76 -14.46 26.12
CA ALA A 124 4.15 -14.16 26.48
C ALA A 124 5.02 -15.42 26.71
N SER A 125 4.44 -16.48 27.32
CA SER A 125 5.11 -17.73 27.63
C SER A 125 4.99 -18.81 26.56
N LYS A 126 4.13 -18.61 25.53
CA LYS A 126 3.95 -19.57 24.43
C LYS A 126 5.15 -19.51 23.49
N LYS A 127 5.51 -20.64 22.90
CA LYS A 127 6.50 -20.67 21.82
C LYS A 127 5.87 -20.14 20.53
N ILE A 128 6.67 -19.50 19.68
CA ILE A 128 6.21 -18.98 18.39
C ILE A 128 5.69 -20.10 17.47
N GLU A 129 6.28 -21.29 17.53
CA GLU A 129 5.83 -22.45 16.74
C GLU A 129 4.42 -22.94 17.12
N ASP A 130 3.97 -22.67 18.36
CA ASP A 130 2.64 -23.05 18.86
C ASP A 130 1.54 -22.06 18.42
N LEU A 131 1.90 -20.94 17.82
CA LEU A 131 0.96 -19.91 17.37
C LEU A 131 0.40 -20.22 15.99
N SER A 132 -0.88 -19.90 15.78
CA SER A 132 -1.48 -19.91 14.45
C SER A 132 -0.79 -18.90 13.51
N LYS A 133 -1.00 -19.03 12.20
CA LYS A 133 -0.43 -18.10 11.22
C LYS A 133 -0.83 -16.65 11.48
N GLY A 134 -2.10 -16.38 11.82
CA GLY A 134 -2.56 -15.03 12.16
C GLY A 134 -1.95 -14.49 13.45
N MET A 135 -1.78 -15.34 14.47
CA MET A 135 -1.09 -14.98 15.70
C MET A 135 0.39 -14.63 15.45
N GLN A 136 1.08 -15.42 14.63
CA GLN A 136 2.47 -15.14 14.23
C GLN A 136 2.58 -13.80 13.49
N GLN A 137 1.60 -13.48 12.65
CA GLN A 137 1.57 -12.19 11.92
C GLN A 137 1.44 -11.00 12.87
N LYS A 138 0.58 -11.10 13.92
CA LYS A 138 0.49 -10.07 14.97
C LYS A 138 1.82 -9.90 15.70
N ILE A 139 2.50 -10.98 16.06
CA ILE A 139 3.80 -10.91 16.73
C ILE A 139 4.86 -10.30 15.82
N GLN A 140 4.85 -10.63 14.53
CA GLN A 140 5.76 -10.03 13.54
C GLN A 140 5.51 -8.52 13.39
N PHE A 141 4.24 -8.10 13.33
CA PHE A 141 3.88 -6.69 13.30
C PHE A 141 4.39 -5.96 14.55
N ILE A 142 4.12 -6.48 15.75
CA ILE A 142 4.63 -5.90 17.01
C ILE A 142 6.15 -5.77 16.99
N ALA A 143 6.87 -6.83 16.62
CA ALA A 143 8.32 -6.83 16.51
C ALA A 143 8.86 -5.73 15.56
N THR A 144 8.07 -5.42 14.53
CA THR A 144 8.44 -4.41 13.52
C THR A 144 8.27 -2.98 14.01
N VAL A 145 7.29 -2.72 14.88
CA VAL A 145 6.93 -1.36 15.31
C VAL A 145 7.40 -0.99 16.73
N ILE A 146 7.81 -1.98 17.53
CA ILE A 146 8.10 -1.84 18.98
C ILE A 146 9.17 -0.79 19.30
N HIS A 147 10.10 -0.55 18.38
CA HIS A 147 11.19 0.43 18.56
C HIS A 147 10.81 1.83 18.04
N LYS A 148 9.55 2.07 17.67
CA LYS A 148 9.01 3.35 17.19
C LYS A 148 9.82 3.93 16.01
N PRO A 149 9.87 3.22 14.88
CA PRO A 149 10.66 3.64 13.72
C PRO A 149 10.16 4.95 13.14
N LYS A 150 11.03 5.71 12.44
CA LYS A 150 10.64 6.87 11.64
C LYS A 150 10.00 6.45 10.31
N LEU A 151 10.46 5.33 9.76
CA LEU A 151 9.95 4.72 8.52
C LEU A 151 9.57 3.27 8.77
N LEU A 152 8.34 2.93 8.46
CA LEU A 152 7.81 1.57 8.53
C LEU A 152 7.63 1.01 7.11
N ILE A 153 8.22 -0.13 6.83
CA ILE A 153 8.09 -0.84 5.54
C ILE A 153 7.34 -2.14 5.79
N LEU A 154 6.19 -2.28 5.16
CA LEU A 154 5.29 -3.43 5.27
C LEU A 154 5.20 -4.14 3.92
N ASP A 155 5.79 -5.33 3.81
CA ASP A 155 5.78 -6.14 2.59
C ASP A 155 4.70 -7.20 2.72
N GLU A 156 3.61 -7.07 1.96
CA GLU A 156 2.42 -7.94 1.97
C GLU A 156 1.83 -8.19 3.38
N PRO A 157 1.55 -7.16 4.19
CA PRO A 157 1.27 -7.30 5.64
C PRO A 157 -0.03 -8.05 5.94
N PHE A 158 -0.96 -8.16 4.99
CA PHE A 158 -2.26 -8.82 5.20
C PHE A 158 -2.30 -10.26 4.70
N THR A 159 -1.19 -10.77 4.17
CA THR A 159 -1.14 -12.13 3.62
C THR A 159 -1.36 -13.18 4.73
N GLY A 160 -2.42 -14.00 4.56
CA GLY A 160 -2.77 -15.06 5.49
C GLY A 160 -3.49 -14.61 6.76
N LEU A 161 -4.00 -13.38 6.79
CA LEU A 161 -4.93 -12.90 7.80
C LEU A 161 -6.39 -13.12 7.37
N ASP A 162 -7.26 -13.38 8.34
CA ASP A 162 -8.70 -13.30 8.19
C ASP A 162 -9.17 -11.83 8.17
N PRO A 163 -10.43 -11.55 7.78
CA PRO A 163 -10.93 -10.18 7.68
C PRO A 163 -10.84 -9.38 8.99
N ILE A 164 -11.10 -10.00 10.14
CA ILE A 164 -11.07 -9.33 11.46
C ILE A 164 -9.65 -8.88 11.79
N ASN A 165 -8.67 -9.79 11.64
CA ASN A 165 -7.28 -9.47 11.88
C ASN A 165 -6.71 -8.48 10.83
N THR A 166 -7.20 -8.53 9.60
CA THR A 166 -6.86 -7.53 8.56
C THR A 166 -7.30 -6.14 8.98
N THR A 167 -8.55 -5.96 9.42
CA THR A 167 -9.07 -4.67 9.89
C THR A 167 -8.26 -4.17 11.08
N LEU A 168 -7.99 -5.03 12.07
CA LEU A 168 -7.17 -4.66 13.23
C LEU A 168 -5.79 -4.10 12.81
N ILE A 169 -5.09 -4.76 11.91
CA ILE A 169 -3.76 -4.30 11.46
C ILE A 169 -3.87 -3.03 10.62
N LYS A 170 -4.93 -2.86 9.79
CA LYS A 170 -5.18 -1.61 9.07
C LYS A 170 -5.38 -0.42 10.02
N ASP A 171 -6.18 -0.60 11.07
CA ASP A 171 -6.44 0.42 12.07
C ASP A 171 -5.15 0.81 12.80
N GLU A 172 -4.30 -0.16 13.13
CA GLU A 172 -3.00 0.09 13.75
C GLU A 172 -2.04 0.85 12.81
N ILE A 173 -2.00 0.49 11.54
CA ILE A 173 -1.22 1.21 10.52
C ILE A 173 -1.68 2.66 10.43
N ALA A 174 -3.00 2.91 10.41
CA ALA A 174 -3.56 4.26 10.37
C ALA A 174 -3.20 5.06 11.63
N GLN A 175 -3.29 4.47 12.83
CA GLN A 175 -2.89 5.13 14.08
C GLN A 175 -1.39 5.46 14.12
N LEU A 176 -0.53 4.54 13.67
CA LEU A 176 0.91 4.78 13.59
C LEU A 176 1.23 5.92 12.61
N ASN A 177 0.56 5.98 11.47
CA ASN A 177 0.70 7.08 10.51
C ASN A 177 0.23 8.42 11.11
N GLN A 178 -0.93 8.45 11.78
CA GLN A 178 -1.43 9.65 12.49
C GLN A 178 -0.47 10.12 13.59
N SER A 179 0.30 9.22 14.19
CA SER A 179 1.36 9.59 15.15
C SER A 179 2.63 10.16 14.50
N GLY A 180 2.67 10.26 13.16
CA GLY A 180 3.76 10.85 12.38
C GLY A 180 4.76 9.83 11.79
N ILE A 181 4.52 8.54 11.92
CA ILE A 181 5.34 7.50 11.29
C ILE A 181 5.03 7.48 9.78
N SER A 182 6.07 7.52 8.96
CA SER A 182 5.94 7.36 7.50
C SER A 182 5.90 5.88 7.14
N ILE A 183 5.05 5.49 6.20
CA ILE A 183 4.81 4.08 5.89
C ILE A 183 5.04 3.82 4.40
N ILE A 184 5.81 2.79 4.08
CA ILE A 184 5.87 2.18 2.74
C ILE A 184 5.09 0.88 2.80
N PHE A 185 4.07 0.80 1.98
CA PHE A 185 3.21 -0.35 1.84
C PHE A 185 3.50 -1.04 0.51
N SER A 186 4.13 -2.23 0.56
CA SER A 186 4.49 -3.00 -0.62
C SER A 186 3.47 -4.11 -0.84
N THR A 187 2.82 -4.10 -1.99
CA THR A 187 1.84 -5.12 -2.36
C THR A 187 1.70 -5.25 -3.88
N HIS A 188 1.17 -6.39 -4.31
CA HIS A 188 0.70 -6.60 -5.69
C HIS A 188 -0.83 -6.42 -5.81
N ARG A 189 -1.54 -6.17 -4.71
CA ARG A 189 -3.00 -5.98 -4.66
C ARG A 189 -3.36 -4.51 -4.77
N MET A 190 -3.78 -4.11 -5.95
CA MET A 190 -4.02 -2.69 -6.28
C MET A 190 -5.14 -2.05 -5.45
N GLU A 191 -6.19 -2.82 -5.07
CA GLU A 191 -7.30 -2.29 -4.27
C GLU A 191 -6.85 -1.83 -2.87
N GLN A 192 -5.88 -2.53 -2.26
CA GLN A 192 -5.35 -2.16 -0.95
C GLN A 192 -4.61 -0.82 -0.98
N VAL A 193 -4.01 -0.52 -2.11
CA VAL A 193 -3.28 0.72 -2.32
C VAL A 193 -4.23 1.90 -2.47
N GLU A 194 -5.30 1.73 -3.25
CA GLU A 194 -6.33 2.75 -3.43
C GLU A 194 -6.98 3.16 -2.10
N GLU A 195 -7.09 2.19 -1.18
CA GLU A 195 -7.69 2.41 0.14
C GLU A 195 -6.74 3.09 1.13
N MET A 196 -5.43 2.80 1.05
CA MET A 196 -4.51 3.13 2.14
C MET A 196 -3.43 4.15 1.78
N CYS A 197 -3.13 4.37 0.50
CA CYS A 197 -1.96 5.14 0.10
C CYS A 197 -2.31 6.52 -0.43
N ASP A 198 -1.50 7.53 -0.06
CA ASP A 198 -1.59 8.89 -0.61
C ASP A 198 -0.85 9.01 -1.94
N HIS A 199 0.33 8.38 -2.01
CA HIS A 199 1.24 8.39 -3.15
C HIS A 199 1.71 6.99 -3.46
N ILE A 200 2.09 6.77 -4.71
CA ILE A 200 2.60 5.48 -5.16
C ILE A 200 3.83 5.61 -6.06
N VAL A 201 4.57 4.52 -6.13
CA VAL A 201 5.43 4.17 -7.25
C VAL A 201 5.06 2.79 -7.77
N LEU A 202 4.85 2.67 -9.06
CA LEU A 202 4.65 1.40 -9.75
C LEU A 202 5.96 0.99 -10.40
N ILE A 203 6.50 -0.14 -9.97
CA ILE A 203 7.72 -0.74 -10.53
C ILE A 203 7.35 -1.90 -11.44
N ASN A 204 7.91 -1.90 -12.64
CA ASN A 204 7.84 -3.04 -13.55
C ASN A 204 9.21 -3.28 -14.18
N ARG A 205 9.67 -4.54 -14.15
CA ARG A 205 10.99 -4.92 -14.70
C ARG A 205 12.15 -4.05 -14.19
N GLY A 206 12.10 -3.71 -12.91
CA GLY A 206 13.11 -2.91 -12.23
C GLY A 206 13.04 -1.40 -12.48
N ARG A 207 12.07 -0.89 -13.22
CA ARG A 207 11.96 0.53 -13.58
C ARG A 207 10.68 1.16 -13.04
N ASN A 208 10.73 2.48 -12.78
CA ASN A 208 9.52 3.27 -12.51
C ASN A 208 8.64 3.31 -13.75
N VAL A 209 7.37 2.92 -13.59
CA VAL A 209 6.35 3.01 -14.64
C VAL A 209 5.38 4.16 -14.36
N LEU A 210 4.97 4.31 -13.09
CA LEU A 210 4.15 5.41 -12.60
C LEU A 210 4.71 5.89 -11.27
N TYR A 211 4.61 7.18 -10.98
CA TYR A 211 4.97 7.77 -9.70
C TYR A 211 4.15 9.05 -9.49
N GLY A 212 3.50 9.17 -8.35
CA GLY A 212 2.72 10.36 -8.00
C GLY A 212 1.65 10.10 -6.95
N GLU A 213 0.82 11.10 -6.74
CA GLU A 213 -0.36 11.04 -5.89
C GLU A 213 -1.44 10.13 -6.51
N VAL A 214 -2.05 9.28 -5.70
CA VAL A 214 -3.08 8.30 -6.10
C VAL A 214 -4.20 8.96 -6.90
N GLN A 215 -4.78 10.04 -6.37
CA GLN A 215 -5.90 10.70 -7.01
C GLN A 215 -5.51 11.41 -8.32
N SER A 216 -4.33 12.02 -8.34
CA SER A 216 -3.80 12.70 -9.54
C SER A 216 -3.57 11.72 -10.68
N ILE A 217 -2.99 10.54 -10.38
CA ILE A 217 -2.80 9.48 -11.37
C ILE A 217 -4.17 9.01 -11.90
N LYS A 218 -5.14 8.71 -11.02
CA LYS A 218 -6.48 8.27 -11.47
C LYS A 218 -7.16 9.30 -12.37
N ASN A 219 -7.01 10.59 -12.06
CA ASN A 219 -7.55 11.68 -12.86
C ASN A 219 -6.87 11.80 -14.23
N GLU A 220 -5.56 11.56 -14.33
CA GLU A 220 -4.83 11.56 -15.60
C GLU A 220 -5.32 10.45 -16.55
N TYR A 221 -5.72 9.31 -15.99
CA TYR A 221 -6.20 8.14 -16.75
C TYR A 221 -7.74 8.06 -16.85
N LYS A 222 -8.48 9.08 -16.39
CA LYS A 222 -9.95 9.08 -16.46
C LYS A 222 -10.47 8.97 -17.89
N GLN A 223 -11.66 8.39 -18.04
CA GLN A 223 -12.28 8.15 -19.34
C GLN A 223 -13.60 8.88 -19.50
N ASN A 224 -13.95 9.79 -18.59
CA ASN A 224 -15.27 10.44 -18.53
C ASN A 224 -16.42 9.43 -18.53
N LEU A 225 -16.26 8.32 -17.79
CA LEU A 225 -17.30 7.33 -17.56
C LEU A 225 -18.12 7.75 -16.34
N TYR A 226 -19.45 7.67 -16.47
CA TYR A 226 -20.38 8.02 -15.40
C TYR A 226 -21.35 6.89 -15.13
N ARG A 227 -21.57 6.54 -13.85
CA ARG A 227 -22.64 5.68 -13.40
C ARG A 227 -23.87 6.54 -13.14
N VAL A 228 -24.99 6.14 -13.75
CA VAL A 228 -26.30 6.71 -13.51
C VAL A 228 -27.17 5.61 -12.91
N GLU A 229 -27.87 5.90 -11.82
CA GLU A 229 -28.84 4.98 -11.23
C GLU A 229 -30.10 5.74 -10.85
N THR A 230 -31.26 5.16 -11.18
CA THR A 230 -32.58 5.75 -10.99
C THR A 230 -33.51 4.83 -10.19
N GLN A 231 -34.50 5.41 -9.52
CA GLN A 231 -35.45 4.63 -8.72
C GLN A 231 -36.35 3.72 -9.58
N THR A 232 -36.68 4.18 -10.78
CA THR A 232 -37.51 3.48 -11.79
C THR A 232 -36.67 3.18 -13.02
N ASP A 233 -37.21 2.40 -13.95
CA ASP A 233 -36.50 2.02 -15.16
C ASP A 233 -36.10 3.24 -16.00
N LEU A 234 -34.94 3.17 -16.64
CA LEU A 234 -34.44 4.19 -17.57
C LEU A 234 -35.35 4.25 -18.82
N PRO A 235 -35.53 5.43 -19.44
CA PRO A 235 -36.33 5.56 -20.66
C PRO A 235 -35.74 4.69 -21.78
N ALA A 236 -36.62 4.15 -22.61
CA ALA A 236 -36.24 3.26 -23.71
C ALA A 236 -35.32 3.95 -24.76
N ASP A 237 -35.45 5.28 -24.89
CA ASP A 237 -34.65 6.13 -25.77
C ASP A 237 -33.35 6.65 -25.13
N PHE A 238 -33.05 6.28 -23.87
CA PHE A 238 -31.84 6.74 -23.17
C PHE A 238 -30.56 6.44 -23.96
N SER A 239 -30.49 5.27 -24.59
CA SER A 239 -29.35 4.87 -25.44
C SER A 239 -29.22 5.64 -26.76
N THR A 240 -30.24 6.38 -27.16
CA THR A 240 -30.15 7.25 -28.35
C THR A 240 -29.58 8.63 -28.05
N HIS A 241 -29.58 9.03 -26.78
CA HIS A 241 -29.11 10.34 -26.34
C HIS A 241 -27.67 10.30 -25.81
N PHE A 242 -27.24 9.16 -25.28
CA PHE A 242 -25.92 9.03 -24.62
C PHE A 242 -25.18 7.79 -25.11
N GLU A 243 -23.85 7.88 -25.15
CA GLU A 243 -23.00 6.72 -25.45
C GLU A 243 -22.99 5.77 -24.24
N ILE A 244 -23.57 4.59 -24.39
CA ILE A 244 -23.74 3.60 -23.34
C ILE A 244 -22.65 2.53 -23.40
N LYS A 245 -21.96 2.30 -22.28
CA LYS A 245 -21.01 1.20 -22.14
C LYS A 245 -21.65 -0.04 -21.45
N ASN A 246 -22.58 0.20 -20.52
CA ASN A 246 -23.37 -0.84 -19.89
C ASN A 246 -24.77 -0.28 -19.62
N LEU A 247 -25.81 -1.10 -19.84
CA LEU A 247 -27.21 -0.72 -19.62
C LEU A 247 -27.92 -1.81 -18.83
N GLU A 248 -28.53 -1.40 -17.73
CA GLU A 248 -29.42 -2.18 -16.90
C GLU A 248 -30.77 -1.47 -16.85
N SER A 249 -31.83 -2.11 -16.31
CA SER A 249 -33.15 -1.48 -16.30
C SER A 249 -33.18 -0.13 -15.56
N LYS A 250 -32.46 -0.04 -14.43
CA LYS A 250 -32.44 1.14 -13.55
C LYS A 250 -31.08 1.82 -13.46
N ALA A 251 -30.07 1.32 -14.15
CA ALA A 251 -28.72 1.87 -14.11
C ALA A 251 -28.09 1.84 -15.51
N ALA A 252 -27.17 2.77 -15.75
CA ALA A 252 -26.36 2.76 -16.93
C ALA A 252 -24.94 3.28 -16.63
N THR A 253 -23.96 2.74 -17.33
CA THR A 253 -22.63 3.37 -17.44
C THR A 253 -22.55 4.05 -18.78
N ILE A 254 -22.35 5.36 -18.77
CA ILE A 254 -22.30 6.20 -19.95
C ILE A 254 -20.90 6.79 -20.13
N GLN A 255 -20.49 7.02 -21.36
CA GLN A 255 -19.29 7.75 -21.67
C GLN A 255 -19.65 9.14 -22.18
N LEU A 256 -19.06 10.18 -21.58
CA LEU A 256 -19.23 11.56 -22.03
C LEU A 256 -18.00 12.02 -22.80
N ALA A 257 -18.20 12.91 -23.78
CA ALA A 257 -17.08 13.49 -24.53
C ALA A 257 -16.23 14.39 -23.63
N ASP A 258 -16.88 15.10 -22.71
CA ASP A 258 -16.24 15.91 -21.67
C ASP A 258 -17.14 16.07 -20.44
N GLU A 259 -16.57 16.54 -19.34
CA GLU A 259 -17.29 16.72 -18.06
C GLU A 259 -18.47 17.69 -18.14
N SER A 260 -18.44 18.66 -19.06
CA SER A 260 -19.51 19.67 -19.18
C SER A 260 -20.84 19.05 -19.59
N GLN A 261 -20.81 17.88 -20.22
CA GLN A 261 -22.01 17.13 -20.61
C GLN A 261 -22.73 16.46 -19.44
N SER A 262 -22.09 16.34 -18.27
CA SER A 262 -22.68 15.72 -17.08
C SER A 262 -24.01 16.39 -16.66
N ASN A 263 -24.09 17.73 -16.77
CA ASN A 263 -25.30 18.46 -16.49
C ASN A 263 -26.43 18.18 -17.52
N GLN A 264 -26.11 17.88 -18.75
CA GLN A 264 -27.10 17.54 -19.79
C GLN A 264 -27.76 16.19 -19.47
N VAL A 265 -26.98 15.21 -18.98
CA VAL A 265 -27.53 13.91 -18.51
C VAL A 265 -28.50 14.11 -17.37
N LEU A 266 -28.09 14.89 -16.35
CA LEU A 266 -28.95 15.19 -15.20
C LEU A 266 -30.23 15.93 -15.61
N GLN A 267 -30.12 16.91 -16.48
CA GLN A 267 -31.29 17.64 -17.00
C GLN A 267 -32.25 16.72 -17.76
N TYR A 268 -31.74 15.85 -18.62
CA TYR A 268 -32.56 14.86 -19.35
C TYR A 268 -33.33 13.97 -18.39
N LEU A 269 -32.64 13.37 -17.39
CA LEU A 269 -33.28 12.48 -16.41
C LEU A 269 -34.35 13.19 -15.60
N LEU A 270 -34.11 14.43 -15.16
CA LEU A 270 -35.06 15.24 -14.43
C LEU A 270 -36.29 15.64 -15.29
N GLN A 271 -36.08 15.94 -16.58
CA GLN A 271 -37.19 16.25 -17.51
C GLN A 271 -38.08 15.03 -17.76
N GLN A 272 -37.52 13.81 -17.71
CA GLN A 272 -38.27 12.56 -17.77
C GLN A 272 -39.00 12.22 -16.44
N GLY A 273 -38.88 13.08 -15.43
CA GLY A 273 -39.52 12.89 -14.13
C GLY A 273 -38.88 11.78 -13.28
N LEU A 274 -37.65 11.38 -13.61
CA LEU A 274 -36.96 10.31 -12.89
C LEU A 274 -36.32 10.81 -11.61
N ARG A 275 -36.40 9.98 -10.58
CA ARG A 275 -35.64 10.21 -9.33
C ARG A 275 -34.29 9.55 -9.43
N ILE A 276 -33.24 10.38 -9.47
CA ILE A 276 -31.85 9.96 -9.52
C ILE A 276 -31.45 9.41 -8.14
N VAL A 277 -30.89 8.21 -8.09
CA VAL A 277 -30.36 7.55 -6.90
C VAL A 277 -28.87 7.79 -6.80
N CYS A 278 -28.15 7.65 -7.94
CA CYS A 278 -26.71 7.86 -8.02
C CYS A 278 -26.36 8.52 -9.35
N PHE A 279 -25.41 9.45 -9.31
CA PHE A 279 -24.72 10.00 -10.47
C PHE A 279 -23.29 10.27 -10.05
N GLU A 280 -22.36 9.43 -10.52
CA GLU A 280 -20.96 9.50 -10.10
C GLU A 280 -20.02 9.26 -11.28
N GLU A 281 -18.88 9.95 -11.28
CA GLU A 281 -17.80 9.66 -12.20
C GLU A 281 -17.08 8.38 -11.80
N ILE A 282 -16.89 7.46 -12.77
CA ILE A 282 -16.14 6.23 -12.58
C ILE A 282 -14.70 6.48 -12.95
N LEU A 283 -13.84 6.57 -11.95
CA LEU A 283 -12.40 6.62 -12.17
C LEU A 283 -11.85 5.21 -12.42
N PRO A 284 -10.80 5.07 -13.24
CA PRO A 284 -10.17 3.78 -13.47
C PRO A 284 -9.54 3.25 -12.17
N THR A 285 -9.56 1.94 -12.01
CA THR A 285 -8.82 1.25 -10.97
C THR A 285 -7.33 1.23 -11.29
N PHE A 286 -6.46 1.12 -10.29
CA PHE A 286 -5.02 0.95 -10.53
C PHE A 286 -4.69 -0.30 -11.35
N ASN A 287 -5.51 -1.34 -11.27
CA ASN A 287 -5.34 -2.53 -12.10
C ASN A 287 -5.56 -2.21 -13.59
N GLU A 288 -6.58 -1.44 -13.93
CA GLU A 288 -6.82 -0.98 -15.31
C GLU A 288 -5.72 -0.07 -15.80
N ILE A 289 -5.27 0.88 -14.95
CA ILE A 289 -4.14 1.78 -15.25
C ILE A 289 -2.88 0.97 -15.54
N PHE A 290 -2.58 -0.02 -14.67
CA PHE A 290 -1.42 -0.91 -14.84
C PHE A 290 -1.47 -1.68 -16.17
N ILE A 291 -2.61 -2.31 -16.48
CA ILE A 291 -2.78 -3.08 -17.73
C ILE A 291 -2.54 -2.18 -18.96
N ARG A 292 -3.06 -0.96 -18.95
CA ARG A 292 -2.85 0.00 -20.05
C ARG A 292 -1.38 0.39 -20.16
N THR A 293 -0.78 0.83 -19.04
CA THR A 293 0.60 1.33 -19.03
C THR A 293 1.62 0.25 -19.42
N VAL A 294 1.40 -0.99 -18.97
CA VAL A 294 2.29 -2.12 -19.32
C VAL A 294 1.97 -2.66 -20.71
N GLY A 295 0.70 -2.66 -21.12
CA GLY A 295 0.28 -3.06 -22.47
C GLY A 295 0.78 -2.13 -23.57
N GLU A 296 0.82 -0.82 -23.31
CA GLU A 296 1.35 0.21 -24.24
C GLU A 296 2.88 0.20 -24.34
N THR A 297 3.59 -0.23 -23.29
CA THR A 297 5.07 -0.32 -23.28
C THR A 297 5.62 -1.58 -23.95
N GLY A 298 4.76 -2.38 -24.56
CA GLY A 298 5.13 -3.51 -25.43
C GLY A 298 6.02 -4.55 -24.77
N VAL A 299 5.42 -5.63 -24.26
CA VAL A 299 5.95 -7.00 -24.44
C VAL A 299 5.02 -8.07 -24.06
#